data_5a91bd5250fc7d14b4309f59bd1c3fed
#
_entry.id   5a91bd5250fc7d14b4309f59bd1c3fed
#
_cell.length_a   1.000
_cell.length_b   1.000
_cell.length_c   1.000
_cell.angle_alpha   90.00
_cell.angle_beta   90.00
_cell.angle_gamma   90.00
#
_symmetry.space_group_name_H-M   'P 1'
#
loop_
_entity.id
_entity.type
_entity.pdbx_description
1 polymer ?
#
loop_
_entity_poly.entity_id
_entity_poly.type
_entity_poly.pdbx_seq_one_letter_code
_entity_poly.pdbx_strand_id
1 'polypeptide(L)'
;MTPWRTRIEPFTRPLFFIWSRLSRGMTLGVRVIATDEQGQILLVKHTYLEGWWLPGGGVDKGETTQAAVIRELREEAGLIVRGEPRLLSVHSNERFFPGDHVLVFRI
;
A
#
# COMPACT_ATOMS: atom_id res chain seq x y z
N MET A 1 -24.22 20.46 -19.23
CA MET A 1 -22.82 20.83 -19.33
C MET A 1 -22.65 22.11 -20.11
N THR A 2 -21.85 23.02 -19.63
CA THR A 2 -21.65 24.31 -20.28
C THR A 2 -20.52 24.22 -21.30
N PRO A 3 -20.68 24.89 -22.47
CA PRO A 3 -19.66 24.88 -23.52
C PRO A 3 -18.30 25.44 -23.10
N TRP A 4 -18.27 26.42 -22.18
CA TRP A 4 -17.01 26.97 -21.68
C TRP A 4 -16.17 25.96 -20.95
N ARG A 5 -16.80 25.06 -20.17
CA ARG A 5 -16.12 24.01 -19.43
C ARG A 5 -15.40 23.04 -20.35
N THR A 6 -16.05 22.68 -21.46
CA THR A 6 -15.45 21.82 -22.47
C THR A 6 -14.23 22.49 -23.14
N ARG A 7 -14.29 23.80 -23.34
CA ARG A 7 -13.20 24.56 -23.98
C ARG A 7 -11.95 24.67 -23.11
N ILE A 8 -12.10 24.83 -21.78
CA ILE A 8 -10.99 25.06 -20.89
C ILE A 8 -10.45 23.75 -20.26
N GLU A 9 -11.20 22.65 -20.34
CA GLU A 9 -10.82 21.39 -19.74
C GLU A 9 -9.42 20.89 -20.16
N PRO A 10 -9.01 20.98 -21.44
CA PRO A 10 -7.67 20.56 -21.84
C PRO A 10 -6.54 21.33 -21.14
N PHE A 11 -6.81 22.55 -20.67
CA PHE A 11 -5.83 23.38 -19.98
C PHE A 11 -5.89 23.22 -18.45
N THR A 12 -7.11 23.00 -17.91
CA THR A 12 -7.32 22.90 -16.46
C THR A 12 -7.05 21.52 -15.90
N ARG A 13 -7.26 20.47 -16.70
CA ARG A 13 -7.10 19.08 -16.27
C ARG A 13 -5.68 18.75 -15.78
N PRO A 14 -4.61 19.08 -16.52
CA PRO A 14 -3.25 18.87 -16.04
C PRO A 14 -2.95 19.63 -14.76
N LEU A 15 -3.42 20.88 -14.64
CA LEU A 15 -3.24 21.67 -13.43
C LEU A 15 -3.99 21.07 -12.24
N PHE A 16 -5.20 20.58 -12.47
CA PHE A 16 -5.97 19.90 -11.43
C PHE A 16 -5.24 18.64 -10.91
N PHE A 17 -4.68 17.82 -11.79
CA PHE A 17 -3.93 16.64 -11.39
C PHE A 17 -2.65 16.99 -10.62
N ILE A 18 -1.94 18.01 -11.03
CA ILE A 18 -0.74 18.48 -10.32
C ILE A 18 -1.13 18.97 -8.93
N TRP A 19 -2.17 19.81 -8.85
CA TRP A 19 -2.67 20.32 -7.57
C TRP A 19 -3.12 19.20 -6.65
N SER A 20 -3.91 18.24 -7.17
CA SER A 20 -4.38 17.10 -6.41
C SER A 20 -3.23 16.27 -5.85
N ARG A 21 -2.17 16.08 -6.64
CA ARG A 21 -0.98 15.35 -6.23
C ARG A 21 -0.25 16.05 -5.09
N LEU A 22 -0.13 17.37 -5.18
CA LEU A 22 0.57 18.16 -4.17
C LEU A 22 -0.25 18.34 -2.89
N SER A 23 -1.57 18.51 -3.03
CA SER A 23 -2.46 18.79 -1.89
C SER A 23 -3.04 17.53 -1.24
N ARG A 24 -3.13 16.42 -1.98
CA ARG A 24 -3.71 15.17 -1.51
C ARG A 24 -2.69 14.04 -1.47
N GLY A 25 -1.42 14.40 -1.28
CA GLY A 25 -0.36 13.41 -1.22
C GLY A 25 -0.68 12.33 -0.17
N MET A 26 -0.81 11.09 -0.64
CA MET A 26 -1.05 9.93 0.21
C MET A 26 -0.08 8.83 -0.16
N THR A 27 0.33 8.07 0.83
CA THR A 27 1.09 6.85 0.61
C THR A 27 0.29 5.65 1.08
N LEU A 28 0.54 4.52 0.43
CA LEU A 28 -0.06 3.25 0.79
C LEU A 28 1.03 2.26 1.15
N GLY A 29 0.84 1.59 2.27
CA GLY A 29 1.66 0.47 2.64
C GLY A 29 0.80 -0.77 2.86
N VAL A 30 1.40 -1.93 2.80
CA VAL A 30 0.74 -3.20 3.09
C VAL A 30 1.48 -3.92 4.20
N ARG A 31 0.72 -4.62 5.04
CA ARG A 31 1.23 -5.56 6.03
C ARG A 31 0.48 -6.87 5.85
N VAL A 32 1.15 -7.98 6.10
CA VAL A 32 0.59 -9.30 5.82
C VAL A 32 0.60 -10.16 7.06
N ILE A 33 -0.56 -10.73 7.37
CA ILE A 33 -0.66 -11.81 8.35
C ILE A 33 -0.60 -13.11 7.56
N ALA A 34 0.60 -13.68 7.50
CA ALA A 34 0.85 -14.97 6.85
C ALA A 34 0.97 -16.04 7.90
N THR A 35 0.14 -17.07 7.81
CA THR A 35 0.13 -18.17 8.77
C THR A 35 0.53 -19.46 8.09
N ASP A 36 1.22 -20.32 8.85
CA ASP A 36 1.53 -21.68 8.41
C ASP A 36 0.40 -22.65 8.80
N GLU A 37 0.63 -23.93 8.55
CA GLU A 37 -0.36 -24.98 8.86
C GLU A 37 -0.63 -25.15 10.36
N GLN A 38 0.32 -24.74 11.21
CA GLN A 38 0.17 -24.78 12.66
C GLN A 38 -0.41 -23.47 13.23
N GLY A 39 -0.79 -22.53 12.38
CA GLY A 39 -1.32 -21.24 12.81
C GLY A 39 -0.27 -20.26 13.31
N GLN A 40 1.00 -20.52 13.06
CA GLN A 40 2.08 -19.62 13.43
C GLN A 40 2.15 -18.46 12.45
N ILE A 41 2.37 -17.25 12.96
CA ILE A 41 2.41 -16.02 12.16
C ILE A 41 3.86 -15.73 11.80
N LEU A 42 4.07 -15.38 10.52
CA LEU A 42 5.38 -14.96 10.04
C LEU A 42 5.68 -13.54 10.52
N LEU A 43 6.80 -13.37 11.19
CA LEU A 43 7.34 -12.07 11.58
C LEU A 43 8.73 -11.90 11.00
N VAL A 44 9.07 -10.66 10.66
CA VAL A 44 10.38 -10.32 10.13
C VAL A 44 11.10 -9.36 11.07
N LYS A 45 12.42 -9.44 11.09
CA LYS A 45 13.26 -8.54 11.87
C LYS A 45 14.17 -7.78 10.94
N HIS A 46 14.03 -6.45 10.97
CA HIS A 46 14.89 -5.57 10.17
C HIS A 46 16.17 -5.25 10.94
N THR A 47 17.26 -5.10 10.22
CA THR A 47 18.56 -4.77 10.82
C THR A 47 18.61 -3.34 11.36
N TYR A 48 17.72 -2.47 10.90
CA TYR A 48 17.70 -1.04 11.22
C TYR A 48 16.51 -0.62 12.10
N LEU A 49 15.63 -1.57 12.47
CA LEU A 49 14.48 -1.31 13.33
C LEU A 49 14.46 -2.31 14.48
N GLU A 50 14.04 -1.84 15.66
CA GLU A 50 13.86 -2.72 16.79
C GLU A 50 12.56 -3.52 16.67
N GLY A 51 12.60 -4.74 17.21
CA GLY A 51 11.42 -5.58 17.32
C GLY A 51 11.13 -6.42 16.08
N TRP A 52 10.03 -7.12 16.18
CA TRP A 52 9.52 -8.01 15.15
C TRP A 52 8.31 -7.36 14.47
N TRP A 53 8.24 -7.48 13.17
CA TRP A 53 7.25 -6.80 12.36
C TRP A 53 6.53 -7.78 11.47
N LEU A 54 5.26 -7.50 11.17
CA LEU A 54 4.59 -8.16 10.07
C LEU A 54 5.31 -7.81 8.77
N PRO A 55 5.50 -8.78 7.85
CA PRO A 55 6.09 -8.46 6.56
C PRO A 55 5.23 -7.47 5.79
N GLY A 56 5.86 -6.63 5.01
CA GLY A 56 5.18 -5.63 4.22
C GLY A 56 6.09 -4.48 3.85
N GLY A 57 5.52 -3.50 3.21
CA GLY A 57 6.22 -2.31 2.76
C GLY A 57 5.32 -1.43 1.92
N GLY A 58 5.91 -0.50 1.20
CA GLY A 58 5.18 0.43 0.37
C GLY A 58 4.59 -0.20 -0.89
N VAL A 59 3.48 0.34 -1.33
CA VAL A 59 2.89 0.00 -2.63
C VAL A 59 3.52 0.91 -3.68
N ASP A 60 4.11 0.31 -4.70
CA ASP A 60 4.75 1.07 -5.76
C ASP A 60 3.71 1.61 -6.74
N LYS A 61 4.06 2.71 -7.39
CA LYS A 61 3.20 3.31 -8.40
C LYS A 61 2.92 2.30 -9.53
N GLY A 62 1.64 2.16 -9.88
CA GLY A 62 1.23 1.21 -10.91
C GLY A 62 1.07 -0.23 -10.43
N GLU A 63 1.35 -0.48 -9.16
CA GLU A 63 1.21 -1.80 -8.55
C GLU A 63 -0.13 -1.89 -7.82
N THR A 64 -0.81 -3.03 -7.90
CA THR A 64 -1.97 -3.27 -7.05
C THR A 64 -1.53 -3.59 -5.62
N THR A 65 -2.41 -3.40 -4.66
CA THR A 65 -2.10 -3.72 -3.27
C THR A 65 -1.83 -5.21 -3.07
N GLN A 66 -2.56 -6.07 -3.77
CA GLN A 66 -2.33 -7.51 -3.75
C GLN A 66 -0.97 -7.89 -4.34
N ALA A 67 -0.60 -7.25 -5.46
CA ALA A 67 0.72 -7.46 -6.05
C ALA A 67 1.84 -7.01 -5.11
N ALA A 68 1.63 -5.91 -4.37
CA ALA A 68 2.58 -5.45 -3.37
C ALA A 68 2.78 -6.48 -2.26
N VAL A 69 1.69 -7.07 -1.77
CA VAL A 69 1.76 -8.15 -0.76
C VAL A 69 2.60 -9.32 -1.26
N ILE A 70 2.34 -9.77 -2.47
CA ILE A 70 3.05 -10.91 -3.07
C ILE A 70 4.53 -10.58 -3.24
N ARG A 71 4.84 -9.39 -3.73
CA ARG A 71 6.21 -8.94 -3.91
C ARG A 71 6.96 -8.85 -2.58
N GLU A 72 6.35 -8.22 -1.58
CA GLU A 72 6.98 -8.04 -0.27
C GLU A 72 7.27 -9.38 0.42
N LEU A 73 6.35 -10.33 0.35
CA LEU A 73 6.57 -11.66 0.92
C LEU A 73 7.72 -12.39 0.22
N ARG A 74 7.84 -12.23 -1.09
CA ARG A 74 8.96 -12.82 -1.81
C ARG A 74 10.28 -12.16 -1.45
N GLU A 75 10.31 -10.83 -1.40
CA GLU A 75 11.54 -10.08 -1.12
C GLU A 75 12.01 -10.24 0.32
N GLU A 76 11.09 -10.18 1.29
CA GLU A 76 11.45 -10.22 2.71
C GLU A 76 11.60 -11.62 3.27
N ALA A 77 10.84 -12.58 2.78
CA ALA A 77 10.79 -13.92 3.37
C ALA A 77 11.04 -15.05 2.36
N GLY A 78 11.22 -14.74 1.09
CA GLY A 78 11.43 -15.75 0.06
C GLY A 78 10.21 -16.65 -0.17
N LEU A 79 9.02 -16.19 0.23
CA LEU A 79 7.80 -16.97 0.11
C LEU A 79 7.12 -16.75 -1.22
N ILE A 80 6.62 -17.85 -1.78
CA ILE A 80 5.76 -17.82 -2.96
C ILE A 80 4.32 -17.97 -2.50
N VAL A 81 3.51 -16.95 -2.82
CA VAL A 81 2.11 -16.91 -2.41
C VAL A 81 1.28 -17.79 -3.32
N ARG A 82 0.48 -18.67 -2.72
CA ARG A 82 -0.54 -19.44 -3.40
C ARG A 82 -1.91 -18.91 -2.99
N GLY A 83 -2.72 -18.51 -3.97
CA GLY A 83 -4.01 -17.89 -3.73
C GLY A 83 -3.93 -16.37 -3.69
N GLU A 84 -5.04 -15.74 -3.37
CA GLU A 84 -5.15 -14.29 -3.35
C GLU A 84 -5.05 -13.72 -1.93
N PRO A 85 -4.26 -12.67 -1.74
CA PRO A 85 -4.28 -11.94 -0.48
C PRO A 85 -5.67 -11.36 -0.22
N ARG A 86 -6.14 -11.51 0.99
CA ARG A 86 -7.46 -11.02 1.41
C ARG A 86 -7.29 -9.82 2.32
N LEU A 87 -7.92 -8.71 1.95
CA LEU A 87 -7.89 -7.51 2.78
C LEU A 87 -8.68 -7.72 4.07
N LEU A 88 -8.05 -7.45 5.21
CA LEU A 88 -8.67 -7.51 6.52
C LEU A 88 -9.08 -6.14 7.02
N SER A 89 -8.18 -5.16 6.92
CA SER A 89 -8.41 -3.85 7.53
C SER A 89 -7.55 -2.77 6.88
N VAL A 90 -7.96 -1.53 7.08
CA VAL A 90 -7.24 -0.34 6.62
C VAL A 90 -7.00 0.54 7.84
N HIS A 91 -5.78 1.02 7.99
CA HIS A 91 -5.38 1.85 9.12
C HIS A 91 -4.72 3.13 8.64
N SER A 92 -5.00 4.22 9.33
CA SER A 92 -4.25 5.46 9.14
C SER A 92 -2.98 5.39 9.98
N ASN A 93 -1.84 5.70 9.35
CA ASN A 93 -0.56 5.82 10.03
C ASN A 93 -0.16 7.28 10.25
N GLU A 94 -1.14 8.15 10.28
CA GLU A 94 -1.01 9.61 10.37
C GLU A 94 -0.08 10.05 11.50
N ARG A 95 -0.13 9.35 12.63
CA ARG A 95 0.66 9.65 13.82
C ARG A 95 2.17 9.60 13.56
N PHE A 96 2.61 8.66 12.72
CA PHE A 96 4.03 8.45 12.41
C PHE A 96 4.43 9.04 11.07
N PHE A 97 3.52 9.04 10.12
CA PHE A 97 3.76 9.55 8.79
C PHE A 97 2.48 10.14 8.22
N PRO A 98 2.34 11.49 8.21
CA PRO A 98 1.12 12.13 7.71
C PRO A 98 0.77 11.71 6.27
N GLY A 99 -0.50 11.37 6.07
CA GLY A 99 -0.99 10.92 4.77
C GLY A 99 -0.73 9.46 4.44
N ASP A 100 -0.13 8.70 5.36
CA ASP A 100 0.13 7.29 5.15
C ASP A 100 -1.04 6.42 5.62
N HIS A 101 -1.36 5.42 4.80
CA HIS A 101 -2.37 4.41 5.12
C HIS A 101 -1.77 3.03 4.95
N VAL A 102 -2.10 2.15 5.87
CA VAL A 102 -1.61 0.76 5.88
C VAL A 102 -2.79 -0.18 5.73
N LEU A 103 -2.70 -1.03 4.74
CA LEU A 103 -3.66 -2.08 4.48
C LEU A 103 -3.12 -3.40 5.03
N VAL A 104 -3.91 -4.08 5.86
CA VAL A 104 -3.52 -5.37 6.42
C VAL A 104 -4.22 -6.46 5.64
N PHE A 105 -3.43 -7.36 5.07
CA PHE A 105 -3.89 -8.51 4.32
C PHE A 105 -3.62 -9.80 5.07
N ARG A 106 -4.41 -10.80 4.76
CA ARG A 106 -4.22 -12.16 5.25
C ARG A 106 -3.95 -13.10 4.07
N ILE A 107 -3.09 -14.04 4.32
CA ILE A 107 -2.77 -15.14 3.42
C ILE A 107 -2.85 -16.46 4.14
#